data_17e5a0bb1901c1fe627918cd404e4d6e
#
_entry.id   17e5a0bb1901c1fe627918cd404e4d6e
#
_cell.length_a   1.000
_cell.length_b   1.000
_cell.length_c   1.000
_cell.angle_alpha   90.00
_cell.angle_beta   90.00
_cell.angle_gamma   90.00
#
_symmetry.space_group_name_H-M   'P 1'
#
loop_
_entity.id
_entity.type
_entity.pdbx_description
1 polymer ?
#
loop_
_entity_poly.entity_id
_entity_poly.type
_entity_poly.pdbx_seq_one_letter_code
_entity_poly.pdbx_strand_id
1 'polypeptide(L)'
;DDKPGIDIYIRPFTKNESVHIPVILSQTGLTDLVYNDFHIGEGADVTIIAGCGIHNCGGGGDSQHDGIHTFYVGKNSKVKYIEKHFGEGDGRGKQIMNPTTILHLAEGAELEMETTQIEGIDDTIRETSGDLADGATLVIHEKILTTGDQVARTNFEVDLNGQNCSANVVSRSVAKDRSVQDFVSRINGNAACYGHTECDAIIMDDAHVIASPQLSANCIDASLIH
;
A
#
# COMPACT_ATOMS: atom_id res chain seq x y z
N ASP A 1 3.16 3.53 24.80
CA ASP A 1 2.37 2.43 24.24
C ASP A 1 3.28 1.24 23.96
N ASP A 2 2.89 0.05 24.48
CA ASP A 2 3.69 -1.18 24.35
C ASP A 2 3.48 -1.90 22.98
N LYS A 3 3.21 -1.15 21.92
CA LYS A 3 3.07 -1.72 20.58
C LYS A 3 4.45 -1.88 19.93
N PRO A 4 4.78 -3.05 19.37
CA PRO A 4 6.04 -3.24 18.65
C PRO A 4 6.04 -2.38 17.38
N GLY A 5 7.13 -1.68 17.10
CA GLY A 5 7.28 -0.81 15.95
C GLY A 5 8.05 0.46 16.23
N ILE A 6 7.93 1.44 15.36
CA ILE A 6 8.63 2.71 15.46
C ILE A 6 7.72 3.90 15.11
N ASP A 7 7.90 5.00 15.85
CA ASP A 7 7.32 6.29 15.51
C ASP A 7 8.38 7.18 14.87
N ILE A 8 8.12 7.68 13.68
CA ILE A 8 9.04 8.52 12.92
C ILE A 8 8.46 9.92 12.81
N TYR A 9 9.21 10.89 13.32
CA TYR A 9 8.84 12.31 13.30
C TYR A 9 9.74 13.09 12.35
N ILE A 10 9.16 13.59 11.26
CA ILE A 10 9.83 14.44 10.28
C ILE A 10 9.46 15.90 10.59
N ARG A 11 10.48 16.72 10.82
CA ARG A 11 10.26 18.12 11.20
C ARG A 11 9.62 18.92 10.05
N PRO A 12 8.83 19.96 10.37
CA PRO A 12 8.32 20.87 9.36
C PRO A 12 9.45 21.41 8.48
N PHE A 13 9.14 21.58 7.19
CA PHE A 13 10.04 22.14 6.17
C PHE A 13 11.33 21.37 5.91
N THR A 14 11.44 20.13 6.38
CA THR A 14 12.53 19.21 5.99
C THR A 14 12.49 18.99 4.49
N LYS A 15 13.63 19.09 3.80
CA LYS A 15 13.71 18.98 2.34
C LYS A 15 14.78 17.98 1.90
N ASN A 16 14.44 17.21 0.86
CA ASN A 16 15.36 16.30 0.17
C ASN A 16 16.03 15.26 1.10
N GLU A 17 15.33 14.87 2.16
CA GLU A 17 15.77 13.81 3.07
C GLU A 17 15.05 12.49 2.76
N SER A 18 15.68 11.39 3.15
CA SER A 18 15.09 10.06 3.00
C SER A 18 15.18 9.24 4.29
N VAL A 19 14.17 8.43 4.51
CA VAL A 19 14.13 7.43 5.60
C VAL A 19 14.08 6.05 4.96
N HIS A 20 14.96 5.15 5.39
CA HIS A 20 15.00 3.76 4.93
C HIS A 20 14.65 2.82 6.08
N ILE A 21 13.68 1.95 5.88
CA ILE A 21 13.17 1.01 6.87
C ILE A 21 13.20 -0.40 6.27
N PRO A 22 14.35 -1.08 6.31
CA PRO A 22 14.43 -2.47 5.90
C PRO A 22 13.96 -3.39 7.02
N VAL A 23 13.07 -4.32 6.71
CA VAL A 23 12.62 -5.39 7.61
C VAL A 23 12.82 -6.73 6.93
N ILE A 24 13.48 -7.66 7.59
CA ILE A 24 13.64 -9.03 7.11
C ILE A 24 13.27 -10.00 8.22
N LEU A 25 12.20 -10.76 7.99
CA LEU A 25 11.81 -11.87 8.84
C LEU A 25 12.65 -13.09 8.45
N SER A 26 13.70 -13.38 9.23
CA SER A 26 14.66 -14.45 8.95
C SER A 26 14.44 -15.73 9.76
N GLN A 27 13.46 -15.74 10.66
CA GLN A 27 13.10 -16.91 11.47
C GLN A 27 11.89 -17.60 10.88
N THR A 28 12.05 -18.82 10.44
CA THR A 28 10.95 -19.66 9.92
C THR A 28 9.92 -19.98 11.01
N GLY A 29 8.63 -19.94 10.64
CA GLY A 29 7.52 -20.25 11.54
C GLY A 29 7.19 -19.13 12.53
N LEU A 30 7.65 -17.90 12.29
CA LEU A 30 7.34 -16.73 13.11
C LEU A 30 6.22 -15.92 12.49
N THR A 31 5.29 -15.47 13.32
CA THR A 31 4.35 -14.39 12.99
C THR A 31 4.81 -13.10 13.66
N ASP A 32 5.06 -12.09 12.86
CA ASP A 32 5.53 -10.77 13.28
C ASP A 32 4.46 -9.72 12.99
N LEU A 33 4.15 -8.89 13.97
CA LEU A 33 3.20 -7.78 13.84
C LEU A 33 3.87 -6.49 14.32
N VAL A 34 3.97 -5.49 13.45
CA VAL A 34 4.62 -4.21 13.76
C VAL A 34 3.73 -3.02 13.39
N TYR A 35 3.86 -1.96 14.16
CA TYR A 35 3.16 -0.69 13.96
C TYR A 35 4.20 0.41 13.72
N ASN A 36 4.11 1.09 12.60
CA ASN A 36 5.01 2.19 12.25
C ASN A 36 4.18 3.44 11.95
N ASP A 37 4.31 4.45 12.79
CA ASP A 37 3.60 5.71 12.61
C ASP A 37 4.57 6.79 12.08
N PHE A 38 4.17 7.42 10.98
CA PHE A 38 4.95 8.44 10.29
C PHE A 38 4.26 9.80 10.47
N HIS A 39 4.89 10.68 11.24
CA HIS A 39 4.41 12.03 11.49
C HIS A 39 5.22 13.02 10.63
N ILE A 40 4.65 13.43 9.49
CA ILE A 40 5.31 14.32 8.54
C ILE A 40 4.87 15.76 8.83
N GLY A 41 5.83 16.61 9.17
CA GLY A 41 5.58 18.01 9.47
C GLY A 41 5.17 18.84 8.25
N GLU A 42 4.50 19.95 8.49
CA GLU A 42 4.06 20.90 7.46
C GLU A 42 5.19 21.28 6.50
N GLY A 43 4.89 21.32 5.20
CA GLY A 43 5.82 21.76 4.16
C GLY A 43 7.06 20.88 3.98
N ALA A 44 7.13 19.71 4.58
CA ALA A 44 8.22 18.76 4.35
C ALA A 44 8.17 18.17 2.93
N ASP A 45 9.32 17.76 2.41
CA ASP A 45 9.47 17.13 1.10
C ASP A 45 10.49 15.98 1.26
N VAL A 46 9.97 14.74 1.36
CA VAL A 46 10.78 13.59 1.82
C VAL A 46 10.41 12.31 1.09
N THR A 47 11.38 11.40 1.05
CA THR A 47 11.19 10.04 0.53
C THR A 47 11.29 9.03 1.66
N ILE A 48 10.32 8.12 1.74
CA ILE A 48 10.32 7.01 2.70
C ILE A 48 10.39 5.71 1.91
N ILE A 49 11.35 4.87 2.21
CA ILE A 49 11.57 3.60 1.52
C ILE A 49 11.45 2.47 2.55
N ALA A 50 10.42 1.65 2.41
CA ALA A 50 10.23 0.44 3.20
C ALA A 50 10.52 -0.79 2.34
N GLY A 51 11.27 -1.73 2.89
CA GLY A 51 11.54 -3.02 2.27
C GLY A 51 11.22 -4.12 3.25
N CYS A 52 10.19 -4.91 2.99
CA CYS A 52 9.81 -6.03 3.84
C CYS A 52 10.11 -7.34 3.11
N GLY A 53 10.93 -8.17 3.71
CA GLY A 53 11.31 -9.49 3.18
C GLY A 53 11.01 -10.61 4.16
N ILE A 54 10.65 -11.78 3.63
CA ILE A 54 10.57 -13.02 4.39
C ILE A 54 11.61 -13.98 3.83
N HIS A 55 12.51 -14.46 4.69
CA HIS A 55 13.50 -15.46 4.33
C HIS A 55 13.21 -16.76 5.08
N ASN A 56 12.67 -17.73 4.37
CA ASN A 56 12.27 -19.03 4.91
C ASN A 56 13.34 -20.07 4.64
N CYS A 57 13.97 -20.60 5.68
CA CYS A 57 15.03 -21.63 5.56
C CYS A 57 14.67 -22.92 6.29
N GLY A 58 14.71 -24.05 5.58
CA GLY A 58 14.86 -25.42 6.07
C GLY A 58 13.80 -26.01 7.02
N GLY A 59 13.01 -25.24 7.73
CA GLY A 59 11.99 -25.68 8.67
C GLY A 59 10.59 -25.80 8.04
N GLY A 60 9.68 -26.51 8.71
CA GLY A 60 8.25 -26.48 8.39
C GLY A 60 7.55 -25.46 9.28
N GLY A 61 6.69 -24.64 8.70
CA GLY A 61 5.88 -23.62 9.39
C GLY A 61 5.77 -22.37 8.55
N ASP A 62 4.58 -21.76 8.57
CA ASP A 62 4.31 -20.55 7.84
C ASP A 62 4.99 -19.36 8.52
N SER A 63 5.61 -18.49 7.74
CA SER A 63 6.19 -17.23 8.23
C SER A 63 5.31 -16.09 7.77
N GLN A 64 4.91 -15.22 8.70
CA GLN A 64 3.96 -14.14 8.43
C GLN A 64 4.49 -12.80 8.97
N HIS A 65 4.39 -11.77 8.14
CA HIS A 65 4.68 -10.40 8.53
C HIS A 65 3.47 -9.52 8.29
N ASP A 66 2.97 -8.92 9.34
CA ASP A 66 1.84 -7.98 9.33
C ASP A 66 2.35 -6.60 9.72
N GLY A 67 2.60 -5.74 8.74
CA GLY A 67 3.04 -4.36 8.94
C GLY A 67 1.86 -3.40 8.89
N ILE A 68 1.64 -2.63 9.96
CA ILE A 68 0.63 -1.57 9.99
C ILE A 68 1.36 -0.23 9.96
N HIS A 69 1.18 0.51 8.88
CA HIS A 69 1.83 1.79 8.63
C HIS A 69 0.82 2.92 8.59
N THR A 70 0.91 3.86 9.52
CA THR A 70 0.04 5.04 9.55
C THR A 70 0.82 6.29 9.16
N PHE A 71 0.35 7.02 8.17
CA PHE A 71 0.94 8.27 7.70
C PHE A 71 0.06 9.46 8.07
N TYR A 72 0.59 10.35 8.88
CA TYR A 72 0.02 11.66 9.16
C TYR A 72 0.78 12.70 8.34
N VAL A 73 0.26 13.03 7.15
CA VAL A 73 0.92 13.91 6.18
C VAL A 73 0.48 15.34 6.41
N GLY A 74 1.40 16.18 6.91
CA GLY A 74 1.13 17.55 7.31
C GLY A 74 0.82 18.48 6.12
N LYS A 75 0.27 19.65 6.41
CA LYS A 75 -0.14 20.63 5.39
C LYS A 75 0.98 20.95 4.39
N ASN A 76 0.63 21.03 3.10
CA ASN A 76 1.52 21.40 2.02
C ASN A 76 2.82 20.59 1.96
N SER A 77 2.85 19.39 2.52
CA SER A 77 4.00 18.50 2.44
C SER A 77 3.91 17.56 1.24
N LYS A 78 5.08 17.07 0.81
CA LYS A 78 5.22 16.09 -0.27
C LYS A 78 5.93 14.86 0.27
N VAL A 79 5.30 13.70 0.08
CA VAL A 79 5.85 12.42 0.49
C VAL A 79 5.89 11.48 -0.70
N LYS A 80 7.05 10.91 -0.98
CA LYS A 80 7.18 9.74 -1.83
C LYS A 80 7.40 8.52 -0.94
N TYR A 81 6.46 7.57 -0.97
CA TYR A 81 6.55 6.31 -0.24
C TYR A 81 6.77 5.16 -1.21
N ILE A 82 7.88 4.45 -1.06
CA ILE A 82 8.25 3.29 -1.88
C ILE A 82 8.28 2.06 -1.01
N GLU A 83 7.43 1.09 -1.30
CA GLU A 83 7.34 -0.17 -0.57
C GLU A 83 7.66 -1.35 -1.49
N LYS A 84 8.54 -2.24 -1.02
CA LYS A 84 8.88 -3.46 -1.75
C LYS A 84 8.70 -4.67 -0.85
N HIS A 85 7.95 -5.66 -1.34
CA HIS A 85 7.74 -6.94 -0.68
C HIS A 85 8.38 -8.06 -1.49
N PHE A 86 9.08 -8.93 -0.81
CA PHE A 86 9.68 -10.11 -1.43
C PHE A 86 9.77 -11.27 -0.43
N GLY A 87 9.76 -12.49 -0.97
CA GLY A 87 10.00 -13.70 -0.22
C GLY A 87 11.09 -14.51 -0.90
N GLU A 88 11.92 -15.16 -0.11
CA GLU A 88 12.99 -16.04 -0.59
C GLU A 88 13.21 -17.21 0.35
N GLY A 89 13.98 -18.20 -0.11
CA GLY A 89 14.35 -19.38 0.68
C GLY A 89 13.75 -20.67 0.16
N ASP A 90 14.17 -21.77 0.75
CA ASP A 90 13.82 -23.15 0.39
C ASP A 90 12.95 -23.86 1.45
N GLY A 91 12.44 -23.10 2.39
CA GLY A 91 11.54 -23.58 3.45
C GLY A 91 10.24 -24.15 2.89
N ARG A 92 9.58 -25.02 3.68
CA ARG A 92 8.35 -25.72 3.27
C ARG A 92 7.05 -24.98 3.66
N GLY A 93 7.15 -24.01 4.55
CA GLY A 93 6.00 -23.21 4.99
C GLY A 93 5.70 -22.07 4.04
N LYS A 94 4.49 -21.53 4.10
CA LYS A 94 4.09 -20.35 3.34
C LYS A 94 4.82 -19.10 3.82
N GLN A 95 5.03 -18.20 2.90
CA GLN A 95 5.48 -16.83 3.15
C GLN A 95 4.27 -15.90 2.99
N ILE A 96 3.80 -15.35 4.10
CA ILE A 96 2.57 -14.57 4.17
C ILE A 96 2.91 -13.12 4.54
N MET A 97 2.37 -12.17 3.79
CA MET A 97 2.62 -10.75 4.04
C MET A 97 1.33 -9.94 3.91
N ASN A 98 0.86 -9.39 5.03
CA ASN A 98 -0.39 -8.64 5.08
C ASN A 98 -0.14 -7.18 5.51
N PRO A 99 0.27 -6.30 4.59
CA PRO A 99 0.49 -4.90 4.90
C PRO A 99 -0.83 -4.16 5.03
N THR A 100 -0.95 -3.32 6.06
CA THR A 100 -2.02 -2.34 6.23
C THR A 100 -1.42 -0.94 6.19
N THR A 101 -1.93 -0.08 5.32
CA THR A 101 -1.49 1.30 5.19
C THR A 101 -2.65 2.25 5.43
N ILE A 102 -2.49 3.19 6.35
CA ILE A 102 -3.51 4.19 6.70
C ILE A 102 -2.93 5.57 6.41
N LEU A 103 -3.64 6.35 5.59
CA LEU A 103 -3.15 7.62 5.05
C LEU A 103 -4.07 8.77 5.50
N HIS A 104 -3.55 9.70 6.29
CA HIS A 104 -4.24 10.94 6.67
C HIS A 104 -3.54 12.11 6.00
N LEU A 105 -4.15 12.68 4.94
CA LEU A 105 -3.58 13.79 4.18
C LEU A 105 -4.25 15.11 4.57
N ALA A 106 -3.47 15.99 5.20
CA ALA A 106 -3.91 17.34 5.55
C ALA A 106 -4.04 18.24 4.30
N GLU A 107 -4.57 19.44 4.48
CA GLU A 107 -4.77 20.43 3.43
C GLU A 107 -3.51 20.64 2.56
N GLY A 108 -3.66 20.48 1.24
CA GLY A 108 -2.59 20.65 0.27
C GLY A 108 -1.46 19.61 0.34
N ALA A 109 -1.61 18.56 1.13
CA ALA A 109 -0.62 17.48 1.22
C ALA A 109 -0.61 16.64 -0.07
N GLU A 110 0.59 16.21 -0.49
CA GLU A 110 0.78 15.32 -1.63
C GLU A 110 1.46 14.03 -1.15
N LEU A 111 0.88 12.89 -1.50
CA LEU A 111 1.52 11.59 -1.26
C LEU A 111 1.48 10.74 -2.53
N GLU A 112 2.67 10.30 -2.96
CA GLU A 112 2.84 9.29 -4.00
C GLU A 112 3.31 7.99 -3.35
N MET A 113 2.54 6.91 -3.54
CA MET A 113 2.84 5.57 -3.02
C MET A 113 3.13 4.62 -4.17
N GLU A 114 4.31 4.02 -4.17
CA GLU A 114 4.68 2.95 -5.09
C GLU A 114 4.81 1.65 -4.30
N THR A 115 4.03 0.63 -4.64
CA THR A 115 4.14 -0.69 -4.03
C THR A 115 4.52 -1.73 -5.08
N THR A 116 5.44 -2.62 -4.72
CA THR A 116 5.93 -3.68 -5.62
C THR A 116 6.02 -5.00 -4.88
N GLN A 117 5.37 -6.04 -5.42
CA GLN A 117 5.44 -7.41 -4.91
C GLN A 117 5.56 -8.36 -6.11
N ILE A 118 6.74 -8.90 -6.35
CA ILE A 118 7.03 -9.67 -7.56
C ILE A 118 7.65 -11.05 -7.33
N GLU A 119 8.02 -11.41 -6.10
CA GLU A 119 8.68 -12.68 -5.82
C GLU A 119 8.29 -13.26 -4.47
N GLY A 120 8.07 -14.59 -4.45
CA GLY A 120 8.15 -15.47 -3.29
C GLY A 120 7.14 -15.24 -2.16
N ILE A 121 6.12 -14.44 -2.34
CA ILE A 121 5.04 -14.29 -1.36
C ILE A 121 3.88 -15.18 -1.78
N ASP A 122 3.52 -16.14 -0.92
CA ASP A 122 2.50 -17.14 -1.23
C ASP A 122 1.08 -16.62 -1.00
N ASP A 123 0.89 -15.79 0.02
CA ASP A 123 -0.41 -15.22 0.35
C ASP A 123 -0.27 -13.77 0.84
N THR A 124 -1.09 -12.90 0.31
CA THR A 124 -1.10 -11.48 0.68
C THR A 124 -2.53 -10.96 0.78
N ILE A 125 -2.78 -10.23 1.87
CA ILE A 125 -3.93 -9.34 1.98
C ILE A 125 -3.38 -7.94 2.26
N ARG A 126 -3.47 -7.06 1.26
CA ARG A 126 -3.09 -5.65 1.37
C ARG A 126 -4.32 -4.80 1.61
N GLU A 127 -4.31 -4.04 2.68
CA GLU A 127 -5.36 -3.07 3.01
C GLU A 127 -4.76 -1.66 2.97
N THR A 128 -5.33 -0.78 2.18
CA THR A 128 -4.91 0.63 2.13
C THR A 128 -6.13 1.53 2.25
N SER A 129 -6.14 2.39 3.24
CA SER A 129 -7.18 3.40 3.43
C SER A 129 -6.60 4.80 3.44
N GLY A 130 -7.35 5.77 2.91
CA GLY A 130 -6.92 7.16 2.86
C GLY A 130 -8.08 8.12 3.08
N ASP A 131 -7.86 9.19 3.86
CA ASP A 131 -8.75 10.33 3.93
C ASP A 131 -8.01 11.62 3.52
N LEU A 132 -8.62 12.39 2.64
CA LEU A 132 -8.00 13.55 1.99
C LEU A 132 -8.76 14.82 2.35
N ALA A 133 -8.04 15.80 2.92
CA ALA A 133 -8.53 17.15 3.18
C ALA A 133 -8.45 18.02 1.92
N ASP A 134 -8.81 19.30 2.05
CA ASP A 134 -8.85 20.28 0.95
C ASP A 134 -7.54 20.32 0.16
N GLY A 135 -7.62 20.22 -1.16
CA GLY A 135 -6.49 20.30 -2.07
C GLY A 135 -5.45 19.17 -1.94
N ALA A 136 -5.70 18.17 -1.11
CA ALA A 136 -4.77 17.04 -0.96
C ALA A 136 -4.77 16.14 -2.20
N THR A 137 -3.61 15.55 -2.50
CA THR A 137 -3.42 14.67 -3.66
C THR A 137 -2.81 13.34 -3.24
N LEU A 138 -3.44 12.26 -3.64
CA LEU A 138 -2.96 10.89 -3.44
C LEU A 138 -2.76 10.19 -4.78
N VAL A 139 -1.57 9.65 -5.00
CA VAL A 139 -1.28 8.81 -6.17
C VAL A 139 -0.76 7.47 -5.68
N ILE A 140 -1.40 6.38 -6.09
CA ILE A 140 -0.98 5.02 -5.75
C ILE A 140 -0.67 4.26 -7.03
N HIS A 141 0.55 3.72 -7.12
CA HIS A 141 0.98 2.80 -8.16
C HIS A 141 1.34 1.46 -7.54
N GLU A 142 0.54 0.45 -7.85
CA GLU A 142 0.78 -0.93 -7.43
C GLU A 142 1.32 -1.76 -8.59
N LYS A 143 2.32 -2.63 -8.30
CA LYS A 143 2.85 -3.61 -9.23
C LYS A 143 2.88 -4.97 -8.55
N ILE A 144 2.14 -5.94 -9.10
CA ILE A 144 2.05 -7.30 -8.56
C ILE A 144 2.35 -8.33 -9.64
N LEU A 145 3.20 -9.29 -9.32
CA LEU A 145 3.36 -10.53 -10.06
C LEU A 145 3.04 -11.71 -9.15
N THR A 146 2.13 -12.57 -9.58
CA THR A 146 1.83 -13.84 -8.91
C THR A 146 2.07 -15.01 -9.86
N THR A 147 2.60 -16.10 -9.30
CA THR A 147 2.93 -17.33 -10.04
C THR A 147 2.55 -18.57 -9.20
N GLY A 148 2.54 -19.74 -9.80
CA GLY A 148 2.20 -20.99 -9.10
C GLY A 148 0.78 -20.96 -8.51
N ASP A 149 0.67 -21.19 -7.21
CA ASP A 149 -0.58 -21.16 -6.47
C ASP A 149 -0.70 -19.93 -5.54
N GLN A 150 0.07 -18.88 -5.80
CA GLN A 150 0.08 -17.64 -5.03
C GLN A 150 -1.27 -16.93 -5.08
N VAL A 151 -1.62 -16.26 -3.97
CA VAL A 151 -2.84 -15.48 -3.86
C VAL A 151 -2.52 -14.06 -3.38
N ALA A 152 -2.96 -13.05 -4.13
CA ALA A 152 -2.81 -11.66 -3.74
C ALA A 152 -4.18 -10.96 -3.75
N ARG A 153 -4.59 -10.44 -2.59
CA ARG A 153 -5.79 -9.62 -2.44
C ARG A 153 -5.38 -8.21 -2.07
N THR A 154 -5.87 -7.25 -2.83
CA THR A 154 -5.60 -5.83 -2.60
C THR A 154 -6.90 -5.06 -2.46
N ASN A 155 -7.05 -4.34 -1.35
CA ASN A 155 -8.18 -3.50 -1.07
C ASN A 155 -7.71 -2.05 -0.88
N PHE A 156 -8.19 -1.15 -1.72
CA PHE A 156 -8.04 0.30 -1.56
C PHE A 156 -9.39 0.93 -1.19
N GLU A 157 -9.37 1.82 -0.21
CA GLU A 157 -10.52 2.65 0.14
C GLU A 157 -10.05 4.10 0.37
N VAL A 158 -10.54 5.04 -0.44
CA VAL A 158 -10.13 6.43 -0.39
C VAL A 158 -11.36 7.33 -0.24
N ASP A 159 -11.37 8.13 0.82
CA ASP A 159 -12.38 9.14 1.10
C ASP A 159 -11.88 10.53 0.69
N LEU A 160 -12.50 11.09 -0.36
CA LEU A 160 -12.23 12.43 -0.86
C LEU A 160 -13.13 13.43 -0.14
N ASN A 161 -12.71 13.85 1.06
CA ASN A 161 -13.51 14.66 1.98
C ASN A 161 -13.34 16.18 1.76
N GLY A 162 -12.21 16.59 1.20
CA GLY A 162 -11.88 17.99 1.00
C GLY A 162 -12.27 18.53 -0.38
N GLN A 163 -12.42 19.85 -0.46
CA GLN A 163 -12.62 20.55 -1.75
C GLN A 163 -11.34 20.48 -2.60
N ASN A 164 -11.49 20.21 -3.89
CA ASN A 164 -10.39 20.12 -4.86
C ASN A 164 -9.32 19.09 -4.53
N CYS A 165 -9.62 18.11 -3.67
CA CYS A 165 -8.73 16.98 -3.46
C CYS A 165 -8.81 15.96 -4.61
N SER A 166 -7.78 15.14 -4.76
CA SER A 166 -7.74 14.16 -5.84
C SER A 166 -7.05 12.86 -5.42
N ALA A 167 -7.55 11.74 -5.97
CA ALA A 167 -6.91 10.43 -5.85
C ALA A 167 -6.79 9.74 -7.21
N ASN A 168 -5.65 9.09 -7.43
CA ASN A 168 -5.40 8.25 -8.59
C ASN A 168 -4.82 6.91 -8.11
N VAL A 169 -5.58 5.82 -8.28
CA VAL A 169 -5.20 4.47 -7.86
C VAL A 169 -5.03 3.60 -9.09
N VAL A 170 -3.80 3.19 -9.40
CA VAL A 170 -3.45 2.38 -10.56
C VAL A 170 -2.78 1.09 -10.11
N SER A 171 -3.38 -0.05 -10.42
CA SER A 171 -2.78 -1.38 -10.23
C SER A 171 -2.42 -1.99 -11.59
N ARG A 172 -1.17 -2.44 -11.71
CA ARG A 172 -0.68 -3.16 -12.88
C ARG A 172 -0.11 -4.50 -12.46
N SER A 173 -0.65 -5.56 -13.04
CA SER A 173 -0.36 -6.88 -12.56
C SER A 173 -0.12 -7.91 -13.66
N VAL A 174 0.59 -8.97 -13.28
CA VAL A 174 0.72 -10.20 -14.09
C VAL A 174 0.36 -11.39 -13.19
N ALA A 175 -0.55 -12.22 -13.65
CA ALA A 175 -0.92 -13.47 -12.98
C ALA A 175 -0.60 -14.65 -13.90
N LYS A 176 0.11 -15.66 -13.38
CA LYS A 176 0.56 -16.83 -14.13
C LYS A 176 0.20 -18.13 -13.42
N ASP A 177 0.28 -19.24 -14.14
CA ASP A 177 0.05 -20.61 -13.67
C ASP A 177 -1.39 -20.79 -13.16
N ARG A 178 -1.60 -20.97 -11.85
CA ARG A 178 -2.92 -21.09 -11.18
C ARG A 178 -3.12 -19.99 -10.12
N SER A 179 -2.29 -18.96 -10.18
CA SER A 179 -2.35 -17.89 -9.18
C SER A 179 -3.65 -17.08 -9.26
N VAL A 180 -3.99 -16.46 -8.15
CA VAL A 180 -5.23 -15.69 -8.02
C VAL A 180 -4.92 -14.29 -7.54
N GLN A 181 -5.48 -13.28 -8.22
CA GLN A 181 -5.46 -11.89 -7.78
C GLN A 181 -6.88 -11.36 -7.63
N ASP A 182 -7.14 -10.65 -6.54
CA ASP A 182 -8.40 -9.97 -6.28
C ASP A 182 -8.10 -8.51 -5.92
N PHE A 183 -8.54 -7.60 -6.79
CA PHE A 183 -8.34 -6.16 -6.66
C PHE A 183 -9.68 -5.48 -6.42
N VAL A 184 -9.80 -4.81 -5.28
CA VAL A 184 -10.94 -3.95 -4.95
C VAL A 184 -10.45 -2.52 -4.72
N SER A 185 -11.07 -1.57 -5.39
CA SER A 185 -10.78 -0.14 -5.19
C SER A 185 -12.09 0.60 -4.96
N ARG A 186 -12.20 1.26 -3.80
CA ARG A 186 -13.34 2.12 -3.44
C ARG A 186 -12.86 3.55 -3.38
N ILE A 187 -13.52 4.43 -4.14
CA ILE A 187 -13.29 5.88 -4.07
C ILE A 187 -14.61 6.56 -3.77
N ASN A 188 -14.67 7.25 -2.64
CA ASN A 188 -15.83 7.98 -2.16
C ASN A 188 -15.61 9.49 -2.33
N GLY A 189 -16.30 10.10 -3.28
CA GLY A 189 -16.27 11.55 -3.54
C GLY A 189 -17.27 12.28 -2.66
N ASN A 190 -16.84 12.81 -1.53
CA ASN A 190 -17.67 13.46 -0.53
C ASN A 190 -17.73 14.99 -0.68
N ALA A 191 -16.89 15.56 -1.55
CA ALA A 191 -16.81 16.99 -1.86
C ALA A 191 -16.64 17.22 -3.37
N ALA A 192 -16.45 18.46 -3.83
CA ALA A 192 -16.01 18.73 -5.19
C ALA A 192 -14.55 18.24 -5.35
N CYS A 193 -14.37 17.09 -5.94
CA CYS A 193 -13.13 16.34 -5.97
C CYS A 193 -12.97 15.56 -7.27
N TYR A 194 -11.78 14.98 -7.45
CA TYR A 194 -11.49 14.11 -8.59
C TYR A 194 -10.94 12.76 -8.11
N GLY A 195 -11.49 11.66 -8.61
CA GLY A 195 -11.04 10.30 -8.32
C GLY A 195 -10.93 9.47 -9.58
N HIS A 196 -9.83 8.72 -9.69
CA HIS A 196 -9.58 7.76 -10.76
C HIS A 196 -9.07 6.44 -10.18
N THR A 197 -9.58 5.33 -10.72
CA THR A 197 -9.06 4.00 -10.43
C THR A 197 -8.90 3.20 -11.71
N GLU A 198 -7.78 2.47 -11.84
CA GLU A 198 -7.45 1.66 -13.01
C GLU A 198 -6.82 0.34 -12.56
N CYS A 199 -7.22 -0.76 -13.18
CA CYS A 199 -6.60 -2.07 -12.96
C CYS A 199 -6.32 -2.74 -14.32
N ASP A 200 -5.04 -2.83 -14.67
CA ASP A 200 -4.56 -3.56 -15.85
C ASP A 200 -3.91 -4.87 -15.42
N ALA A 201 -4.38 -5.99 -15.99
CA ALA A 201 -3.83 -7.30 -15.68
C ALA A 201 -3.48 -8.08 -16.95
N ILE A 202 -2.31 -8.71 -16.95
CA ILE A 202 -1.94 -9.74 -17.92
C ILE A 202 -2.18 -11.09 -17.24
N ILE A 203 -3.05 -11.89 -17.85
CA ILE A 203 -3.45 -13.21 -17.32
C ILE A 203 -2.86 -14.28 -18.25
N MET A 204 -2.13 -15.22 -17.68
CA MET A 204 -1.48 -16.32 -18.38
C MET A 204 -1.87 -17.66 -17.75
N ASP A 205 -1.88 -18.70 -18.57
CA ASP A 205 -2.17 -20.08 -18.18
C ASP A 205 -3.58 -20.20 -17.55
N ASP A 206 -3.70 -20.83 -16.38
CA ASP A 206 -4.95 -21.00 -15.63
C ASP A 206 -5.12 -19.97 -14.48
N ALA A 207 -4.43 -18.86 -14.55
CA ALA A 207 -4.52 -17.81 -13.52
C ALA A 207 -5.86 -17.07 -13.59
N HIS A 208 -6.26 -16.49 -12.46
CA HIS A 208 -7.50 -15.73 -12.32
C HIS A 208 -7.24 -14.34 -11.72
N VAL A 209 -7.84 -13.31 -12.34
CA VAL A 209 -7.83 -11.95 -11.80
C VAL A 209 -9.26 -11.45 -11.71
N ILE A 210 -9.64 -10.94 -10.53
CA ILE A 210 -10.91 -10.29 -10.27
C ILE A 210 -10.61 -8.82 -10.00
N ALA A 211 -11.27 -7.90 -10.71
CA ALA A 211 -11.15 -6.47 -10.47
C ALA A 211 -12.55 -5.89 -10.20
N SER A 212 -12.68 -5.21 -9.07
CA SER A 212 -13.95 -4.65 -8.58
C SER A 212 -13.79 -3.17 -8.22
N PRO A 213 -13.71 -2.26 -9.18
CA PRO A 213 -13.70 -0.83 -8.92
C PRO A 213 -15.10 -0.38 -8.45
N GLN A 214 -15.14 0.44 -7.40
CA GLN A 214 -16.35 0.96 -6.79
C GLN A 214 -16.21 2.48 -6.63
N LEU A 215 -17.09 3.24 -7.28
CA LEU A 215 -17.08 4.69 -7.26
C LEU A 215 -18.37 5.22 -6.66
N SER A 216 -18.28 6.04 -5.62
CA SER A 216 -19.44 6.63 -4.95
C SER A 216 -19.35 8.15 -4.98
N ALA A 217 -20.10 8.81 -5.87
CA ALA A 217 -20.18 10.26 -5.92
C ALA A 217 -21.28 10.74 -4.93
N ASN A 218 -20.87 11.14 -3.74
CA ASN A 218 -21.74 11.62 -2.68
C ASN A 218 -21.96 13.14 -2.75
N CYS A 219 -21.22 13.84 -3.61
CA CYS A 219 -21.35 15.25 -3.92
C CYS A 219 -21.60 15.42 -5.41
N ILE A 220 -22.45 16.40 -5.80
CA ILE A 220 -22.83 16.65 -7.20
C ILE A 220 -21.62 17.08 -8.06
N ASP A 221 -20.63 17.71 -7.42
CA ASP A 221 -19.41 18.19 -8.07
C ASP A 221 -18.25 17.19 -7.98
N ALA A 222 -18.49 15.98 -7.49
CA ALA A 222 -17.50 14.91 -7.49
C ALA A 222 -17.37 14.31 -8.91
N SER A 223 -16.14 14.25 -9.42
CA SER A 223 -15.80 13.65 -10.72
C SER A 223 -15.00 12.37 -10.48
N LEU A 224 -15.64 11.23 -10.66
CA LEU A 224 -15.03 9.92 -10.45
C LEU A 224 -15.04 9.13 -11.75
N ILE A 225 -13.90 8.56 -12.12
CA ILE A 225 -13.72 7.78 -13.35
C ILE A 225 -12.96 6.47 -13.09
N HIS A 226 -13.16 5.54 -14.03
CA HIS A 226 -12.54 4.21 -14.03
C HIS A 226 -12.19 3.85 -15.47
#